data_044ffa3037323c6fce442a553c8feb29
#
_entry.id   044ffa3037323c6fce442a553c8feb29
#
_cell.length_a   1.000
_cell.length_b   1.000
_cell.length_c   1.000
_cell.angle_alpha   90.00
_cell.angle_beta   90.00
_cell.angle_gamma   90.00
#
_symmetry.space_group_name_H-M   'P 1'
#
loop_
_entity.id
_entity.type
_entity.pdbx_description
1 polymer ?
#
loop_
_entity_poly.entity_id
_entity_poly.type
_entity_poly.pdbx_seq_one_letter_code
_entity_poly.pdbx_strand_id
1 'polypeptide(L)'
;MSDAFGDYLRNIGRIPLLTAQEEVHLGTIVKDWMESSDPSPGLQRRGRRALQRIVTANLRLVVTVALRYIRRLKHLAHDPMDLVQAGNLGLLRAAEKYDPTRGYKFSTYGYWWIRQSINRYLQEHSGSIRIPVNLVSLANRADSLQSLRSQSLNPEQLADALGESPERLLYAMAIQHRSNTVSLDQQL
;
A
#
# COMPACT_ATOMS: atom_id res chain seq x y z
N MET A 1 -0.94 -23.78 -17.54
CA MET A 1 -1.17 -22.34 -17.29
C MET A 1 0.19 -21.70 -17.05
N SER A 2 0.55 -20.67 -17.82
CA SER A 2 1.80 -19.95 -17.54
C SER A 2 1.62 -19.30 -16.18
N ASP A 3 2.56 -19.50 -15.27
CA ASP A 3 2.61 -18.82 -13.99
C ASP A 3 3.01 -17.36 -14.26
N ALA A 4 2.00 -16.51 -14.49
CA ALA A 4 2.20 -15.08 -14.80
C ALA A 4 3.00 -14.37 -13.71
N PHE A 5 2.84 -14.80 -12.46
CA PHE A 5 3.62 -14.25 -11.36
C PHE A 5 5.07 -14.70 -11.41
N GLY A 6 5.33 -15.97 -11.74
CA GLY A 6 6.69 -16.50 -11.94
C GLY A 6 7.40 -15.83 -13.11
N ASP A 7 6.68 -15.56 -14.22
CA ASP A 7 7.22 -14.82 -15.37
C ASP A 7 7.57 -13.38 -14.99
N TYR A 8 6.72 -12.72 -14.24
CA TYR A 8 6.99 -11.38 -13.72
C TYR A 8 8.25 -11.36 -12.86
N LEU A 9 8.39 -12.30 -11.91
CA LEU A 9 9.58 -12.40 -11.05
C LEU A 9 10.87 -12.61 -11.84
N ARG A 10 10.84 -13.47 -12.86
CA ARG A 10 11.98 -13.70 -13.76
C ARG A 10 12.38 -12.42 -14.50
N ASN A 11 11.41 -11.67 -15.00
CA ASN A 11 11.66 -10.46 -15.75
C ASN A 11 12.27 -9.35 -14.87
N ILE A 12 11.71 -9.10 -13.69
CA ILE A 12 12.26 -8.07 -12.77
C ILE A 12 13.63 -8.47 -12.21
N GLY A 13 13.89 -9.78 -12.09
CA GLY A 13 15.18 -10.30 -11.63
C GLY A 13 16.36 -9.98 -12.55
N ARG A 14 16.10 -9.75 -13.84
CA ARG A 14 17.12 -9.41 -14.86
C ARG A 14 17.52 -7.93 -14.82
N ILE A 15 16.75 -7.09 -14.16
CA ILE A 15 17.00 -5.64 -14.13
C ILE A 15 18.06 -5.36 -13.08
N PRO A 16 19.22 -4.72 -13.44
CA PRO A 16 20.25 -4.40 -12.48
C PRO A 16 19.77 -3.36 -11.47
N LEU A 17 20.21 -3.50 -10.23
CA LEU A 17 19.94 -2.53 -9.17
C LEU A 17 20.69 -1.24 -9.44
N LEU A 18 20.22 -0.13 -8.84
CA LEU A 18 20.90 1.15 -8.89
C LEU A 18 21.99 1.22 -7.80
N THR A 19 23.08 1.86 -8.12
CA THR A 19 24.07 2.30 -7.13
C THR A 19 23.56 3.56 -6.41
N ALA A 20 24.13 3.88 -5.24
CA ALA A 20 23.75 5.09 -4.51
C ALA A 20 23.97 6.38 -5.33
N GLN A 21 25.01 6.43 -6.15
CA GLN A 21 25.27 7.56 -7.03
C GLN A 21 24.22 7.69 -8.15
N GLU A 22 23.81 6.56 -8.73
CA GLU A 22 22.73 6.53 -9.74
C GLU A 22 21.38 6.92 -9.13
N GLU A 23 21.07 6.48 -7.89
CA GLU A 23 19.85 6.90 -7.18
C GLU A 23 19.78 8.42 -7.03
N VAL A 24 20.88 9.04 -6.58
CA VAL A 24 20.96 10.49 -6.42
C VAL A 24 20.84 11.20 -7.77
N HIS A 25 21.61 10.77 -8.77
CA HIS A 25 21.58 11.39 -10.09
C HIS A 25 20.20 11.33 -10.75
N LEU A 26 19.60 10.15 -10.79
CA LEU A 26 18.27 9.96 -11.37
C LEU A 26 17.18 10.69 -10.56
N GLY A 27 17.28 10.65 -9.23
CA GLY A 27 16.37 11.36 -8.34
C GLY A 27 16.41 12.87 -8.56
N THR A 28 17.59 13.46 -8.75
CA THR A 28 17.73 14.90 -9.07
C THR A 28 17.03 15.23 -10.39
N ILE A 29 17.23 14.43 -11.44
CA ILE A 29 16.57 14.66 -12.73
C ILE A 29 15.03 14.60 -12.60
N VAL A 30 14.51 13.64 -11.82
CA VAL A 30 13.06 13.53 -11.59
C VAL A 30 12.55 14.72 -10.80
N LYS A 31 13.26 15.13 -9.74
CA LYS A 31 12.91 16.28 -8.92
C LYS A 31 12.85 17.56 -9.75
N ASP A 32 13.89 17.87 -10.53
CA ASP A 32 13.96 19.04 -11.40
C ASP A 32 12.81 19.06 -12.40
N TRP A 33 12.44 17.88 -12.95
CA TRP A 33 11.31 17.77 -13.86
C TRP A 33 9.97 18.03 -13.15
N MET A 34 9.75 17.47 -11.94
CA MET A 34 8.49 17.60 -11.21
C MET A 34 8.28 19.01 -10.60
N GLU A 35 9.36 19.70 -10.24
CA GLU A 35 9.31 21.05 -9.68
C GLU A 35 9.20 22.14 -10.75
N SER A 36 9.47 21.83 -12.01
CA SER A 36 9.38 22.78 -13.12
C SER A 36 7.92 23.01 -13.53
N SER A 37 7.48 24.25 -13.48
CA SER A 37 6.12 24.65 -13.92
C SER A 37 5.93 24.53 -15.43
N ASP A 38 7.00 24.75 -16.22
CA ASP A 38 7.01 24.60 -17.69
C ASP A 38 8.27 23.87 -18.14
N PRO A 39 8.30 22.52 -17.99
CA PRO A 39 9.48 21.76 -18.33
C PRO A 39 9.68 21.68 -19.84
N SER A 40 10.88 22.00 -20.31
CA SER A 40 11.24 21.84 -21.72
C SER A 40 11.03 20.41 -22.20
N PRO A 41 10.75 20.16 -23.49
CA PRO A 41 10.58 18.80 -24.03
C PRO A 41 11.78 17.88 -23.79
N GLY A 42 12.98 18.46 -23.69
CA GLY A 42 14.21 17.73 -23.32
C GLY A 42 14.22 17.26 -21.86
N LEU A 43 13.81 18.14 -20.94
CA LEU A 43 13.71 17.81 -19.51
C LEU A 43 12.61 16.76 -19.26
N GLN A 44 11.44 16.90 -19.91
CA GLN A 44 10.36 15.92 -19.80
C GLN A 44 10.81 14.52 -20.24
N ARG A 45 11.50 14.41 -21.37
CA ARG A 45 12.01 13.12 -21.87
C ARG A 45 13.04 12.51 -20.91
N ARG A 46 13.96 13.31 -20.40
CA ARG A 46 14.96 12.85 -19.41
C ARG A 46 14.31 12.46 -18.10
N GLY A 47 13.37 13.27 -17.59
CA GLY A 47 12.63 12.99 -16.35
C GLY A 47 11.85 11.69 -16.45
N ARG A 48 11.08 11.46 -17.52
CA ARG A 48 10.35 10.20 -17.72
C ARG A 48 11.27 8.97 -17.77
N ARG A 49 12.41 9.07 -18.47
CA ARG A 49 13.40 7.97 -18.53
C ARG A 49 14.01 7.71 -17.16
N ALA A 50 14.37 8.76 -16.40
CA ALA A 50 14.92 8.65 -15.06
C ALA A 50 13.89 8.00 -14.10
N LEU A 51 12.64 8.47 -14.12
CA LEU A 51 11.54 7.90 -13.35
C LEU A 51 11.36 6.41 -13.65
N GLN A 52 11.25 6.07 -14.94
CA GLN A 52 11.12 4.68 -15.38
C GLN A 52 12.28 3.83 -14.88
N ARG A 53 13.53 4.33 -14.94
CA ARG A 53 14.71 3.61 -14.49
C ARG A 53 14.71 3.38 -12.98
N ILE A 54 14.32 4.38 -12.17
CA ILE A 54 14.18 4.24 -10.72
C ILE A 54 13.11 3.18 -10.40
N VAL A 55 11.93 3.29 -11.01
CA VAL A 55 10.83 2.36 -10.75
C VAL A 55 11.21 0.93 -11.13
N THR A 56 11.71 0.70 -12.34
CA THR A 56 12.02 -0.65 -12.82
C THR A 56 13.13 -1.32 -12.01
N ALA A 57 14.14 -0.58 -11.59
CA ALA A 57 15.21 -1.11 -10.75
C ALA A 57 14.75 -1.50 -9.33
N ASN A 58 13.63 -0.93 -8.86
CA ASN A 58 13.11 -1.14 -7.51
C ASN A 58 11.86 -2.03 -7.44
N LEU A 59 11.41 -2.64 -8.54
CA LEU A 59 10.25 -3.56 -8.54
C LEU A 59 10.44 -4.75 -7.57
N ARG A 60 11.68 -5.20 -7.38
CA ARG A 60 12.00 -6.27 -6.42
C ARG A 60 11.69 -5.87 -4.98
N LEU A 61 11.82 -4.59 -4.63
CA LEU A 61 11.42 -4.08 -3.31
C LEU A 61 9.91 -4.23 -3.10
N VAL A 62 9.11 -3.92 -4.12
CA VAL A 62 7.64 -4.08 -4.06
C VAL A 62 7.27 -5.52 -3.76
N VAL A 63 7.86 -6.48 -4.50
CA VAL A 63 7.61 -7.91 -4.28
C VAL A 63 7.97 -8.32 -2.84
N THR A 64 9.12 -7.86 -2.33
CA THR A 64 9.55 -8.16 -0.96
C THR A 64 8.54 -7.68 0.09
N VAL A 65 7.96 -6.50 -0.13
CA VAL A 65 6.93 -5.95 0.76
C VAL A 65 5.61 -6.71 0.60
N ALA A 66 5.15 -6.92 -0.64
CA ALA A 66 3.89 -7.61 -0.95
C ALA A 66 3.86 -9.05 -0.40
N LEU A 67 4.96 -9.80 -0.51
CA LEU A 67 5.06 -11.16 0.02
C LEU A 67 4.80 -11.26 1.53
N ARG A 68 5.12 -10.21 2.30
CA ARG A 68 4.79 -10.18 3.74
C ARG A 68 3.29 -10.14 3.99
N TYR A 69 2.55 -9.41 3.13
CA TYR A 69 1.09 -9.36 3.19
C TYR A 69 0.46 -10.66 2.71
N ILE A 70 0.91 -11.21 1.60
CA ILE A 70 0.42 -12.49 1.05
C ILE A 70 0.54 -13.61 2.08
N ARG A 71 1.67 -13.69 2.81
CA ARG A 71 1.86 -14.70 3.87
C ARG A 71 0.90 -14.56 5.04
N ARG A 72 0.52 -13.32 5.40
CA ARG A 72 -0.41 -13.03 6.50
C ARG A 72 -1.87 -13.23 6.10
N LEU A 73 -2.18 -13.00 4.83
CA LEU A 73 -3.54 -12.93 4.29
C LEU A 73 -3.93 -14.19 3.52
N LYS A 74 -3.37 -15.35 3.87
CA LYS A 74 -3.63 -16.65 3.21
C LYS A 74 -5.13 -17.01 3.10
N HIS A 75 -5.98 -16.40 3.93
CA HIS A 75 -7.43 -16.63 3.96
C HIS A 75 -8.22 -15.68 3.05
N LEU A 76 -7.58 -14.62 2.54
CA LEU A 76 -8.22 -13.69 1.62
C LEU A 76 -7.89 -14.13 0.18
N ALA A 77 -8.92 -14.31 -0.63
CA ALA A 77 -8.82 -14.72 -2.04
C ALA A 77 -8.29 -13.60 -2.95
N HIS A 78 -7.19 -12.95 -2.54
CA HIS A 78 -6.52 -11.94 -3.37
C HIS A 78 -5.46 -12.57 -4.25
N ASP A 79 -5.45 -12.19 -5.53
CA ASP A 79 -4.34 -12.54 -6.41
C ASP A 79 -3.05 -11.84 -5.88
N PRO A 80 -1.95 -12.59 -5.68
CA PRO A 80 -0.64 -12.01 -5.37
C PRO A 80 -0.23 -10.88 -6.32
N MET A 81 -0.60 -10.98 -7.59
CA MET A 81 -0.29 -9.98 -8.60
C MET A 81 -0.99 -8.65 -8.31
N ASP A 82 -2.23 -8.64 -7.84
CA ASP A 82 -2.96 -7.42 -7.51
C ASP A 82 -2.29 -6.63 -6.38
N LEU A 83 -1.79 -7.32 -5.35
CA LEU A 83 -1.03 -6.69 -4.27
C LEU A 83 0.28 -6.09 -4.77
N VAL A 84 0.95 -6.79 -5.69
CA VAL A 84 2.17 -6.27 -6.33
C VAL A 84 1.84 -5.04 -7.16
N GLN A 85 0.76 -5.04 -7.96
CA GLN A 85 0.38 -3.87 -8.76
C GLN A 85 -0.03 -2.68 -7.88
N ALA A 86 -0.76 -2.92 -6.79
CA ALA A 86 -1.04 -1.88 -5.80
C ALA A 86 0.25 -1.29 -5.22
N GLY A 87 1.22 -2.14 -4.90
CA GLY A 87 2.54 -1.71 -4.44
C GLY A 87 3.34 -0.93 -5.50
N ASN A 88 3.25 -1.33 -6.79
CA ASN A 88 3.90 -0.63 -7.90
C ASN A 88 3.38 0.81 -8.06
N LEU A 89 2.07 1.04 -7.83
CA LEU A 89 1.52 2.40 -7.79
C LEU A 89 2.10 3.23 -6.64
N GLY A 90 2.31 2.61 -5.49
CA GLY A 90 3.01 3.24 -4.37
C GLY A 90 4.46 3.58 -4.70
N LEU A 91 5.18 2.65 -5.33
CA LEU A 91 6.57 2.85 -5.77
C LEU A 91 6.69 4.00 -6.77
N LEU A 92 5.76 4.09 -7.73
CA LEU A 92 5.72 5.18 -8.71
C LEU A 92 5.60 6.55 -8.01
N ARG A 93 4.64 6.68 -7.09
CA ARG A 93 4.47 7.92 -6.29
C ARG A 93 5.68 8.24 -5.43
N ALA A 94 6.34 7.21 -4.88
CA ALA A 94 7.58 7.40 -4.15
C ALA A 94 8.68 7.98 -5.05
N ALA A 95 8.82 7.45 -6.27
CA ALA A 95 9.84 7.91 -7.21
C ALA A 95 9.59 9.34 -7.71
N GLU A 96 8.32 9.75 -7.86
CA GLU A 96 7.94 11.13 -8.20
C GLU A 96 8.25 12.14 -7.10
N LYS A 97 8.17 11.72 -5.82
CA LYS A 97 8.33 12.59 -4.65
C LYS A 97 9.65 12.41 -3.92
N TYR A 98 10.54 11.59 -4.46
CA TYR A 98 11.83 11.32 -3.84
C TYR A 98 12.74 12.54 -3.91
N ASP A 99 13.25 12.95 -2.75
CA ASP A 99 14.24 14.02 -2.63
C ASP A 99 15.61 13.45 -2.25
N PRO A 100 16.55 13.33 -3.20
CA PRO A 100 17.88 12.77 -2.96
C PRO A 100 18.75 13.65 -2.06
N THR A 101 18.42 14.94 -1.89
CA THR A 101 19.19 15.87 -1.05
C THR A 101 19.09 15.54 0.45
N ARG A 102 18.09 14.77 0.85
CA ARG A 102 17.88 14.35 2.23
C ARG A 102 18.81 13.25 2.72
N GLY A 103 19.65 12.68 1.83
CA GLY A 103 20.65 11.68 2.20
C GLY A 103 20.14 10.27 2.50
N TYR A 104 18.83 10.00 2.37
CA TYR A 104 18.28 8.67 2.57
C TYR A 104 18.32 7.87 1.27
N LYS A 105 18.54 6.53 1.39
CA LYS A 105 18.39 5.61 0.27
C LYS A 105 16.94 5.61 -0.22
N PHE A 106 16.75 5.48 -1.53
CA PHE A 106 15.44 5.40 -2.13
C PHE A 106 14.58 4.26 -1.52
N SER A 107 15.18 3.10 -1.23
CA SER A 107 14.49 1.96 -0.64
C SER A 107 13.84 2.27 0.71
N THR A 108 14.48 3.10 1.57
CA THR A 108 13.94 3.51 2.87
C THR A 108 12.68 4.37 2.70
N TYR A 109 12.71 5.31 1.76
CA TYR A 109 11.59 6.17 1.45
C TYR A 109 10.45 5.42 0.74
N GLY A 110 10.79 4.64 -0.30
CA GLY A 110 9.85 3.87 -1.11
C GLY A 110 9.08 2.81 -0.32
N TYR A 111 9.71 2.21 0.69
CA TYR A 111 9.06 1.21 1.55
C TYR A 111 7.75 1.70 2.16
N TRP A 112 7.69 2.93 2.65
CA TRP A 112 6.50 3.50 3.28
C TRP A 112 5.38 3.75 2.27
N TRP A 113 5.69 4.22 1.07
CA TRP A 113 4.72 4.43 0.01
C TRP A 113 4.13 3.13 -0.52
N ILE A 114 4.99 2.12 -0.73
CA ILE A 114 4.57 0.78 -1.15
C ILE A 114 3.61 0.19 -0.10
N ARG A 115 4.02 0.22 1.17
CA ARG A 115 3.20 -0.27 2.28
C ARG A 115 1.86 0.44 2.37
N GLN A 116 1.86 1.77 2.28
CA GLN A 116 0.64 2.57 2.32
C GLN A 116 -0.31 2.22 1.17
N SER A 117 0.22 2.06 -0.05
CA SER A 117 -0.58 1.72 -1.22
C SER A 117 -1.19 0.32 -1.12
N ILE A 118 -0.43 -0.68 -0.65
CA ILE A 118 -0.94 -2.03 -0.41
C ILE A 118 -2.01 -2.02 0.68
N ASN A 119 -1.79 -1.34 1.80
CA ASN A 119 -2.78 -1.24 2.87
C ASN A 119 -4.07 -0.59 2.38
N ARG A 120 -3.98 0.47 1.60
CA ARG A 120 -5.14 1.14 1.01
C ARG A 120 -5.90 0.21 0.08
N TYR A 121 -5.20 -0.50 -0.80
CA TYR A 121 -5.80 -1.50 -1.68
C TYR A 121 -6.58 -2.56 -0.88
N LEU A 122 -5.96 -3.11 0.16
CA LEU A 122 -6.61 -4.10 1.01
C LEU A 122 -7.84 -3.54 1.72
N GLN A 123 -7.79 -2.31 2.23
CA GLN A 123 -8.96 -1.68 2.86
C GLN A 123 -10.11 -1.44 1.88
N GLU A 124 -9.80 -1.19 0.61
CA GLU A 124 -10.81 -0.94 -0.43
C GLU A 124 -11.38 -2.22 -1.05
N HIS A 125 -10.64 -3.36 -0.99
CA HIS A 125 -10.96 -4.58 -1.74
C HIS A 125 -10.98 -5.86 -0.90
N SER A 126 -10.86 -5.78 0.44
CA SER A 126 -10.78 -6.98 1.30
C SER A 126 -12.10 -7.73 1.47
N GLY A 127 -13.23 -7.11 1.19
CA GLY A 127 -14.56 -7.71 1.34
C GLY A 127 -15.37 -7.68 0.05
N SER A 128 -16.32 -8.62 -0.09
CA SER A 128 -17.30 -8.62 -1.18
C SER A 128 -18.19 -7.38 -1.15
N ILE A 129 -18.41 -6.81 0.04
CA ILE A 129 -19.13 -5.56 0.25
C ILE A 129 -18.12 -4.48 0.61
N ARG A 130 -18.03 -3.43 -0.22
CA ARG A 130 -17.14 -2.30 0.03
C ARG A 130 -17.62 -1.44 1.20
N ILE A 131 -16.78 -1.32 2.22
CA ILE A 131 -17.01 -0.41 3.35
C ILE A 131 -16.11 0.81 3.21
N PRO A 132 -16.58 2.04 3.52
CA PRO A 132 -15.73 3.22 3.59
C PRO A 132 -14.56 3.04 4.57
N VAL A 133 -13.35 3.42 4.15
CA VAL A 133 -12.10 3.21 4.90
C VAL A 133 -12.13 3.82 6.29
N ASN A 134 -12.79 4.98 6.45
CA ASN A 134 -12.95 5.64 7.75
C ASN A 134 -13.74 4.78 8.77
N LEU A 135 -14.77 4.05 8.32
CA LEU A 135 -15.54 3.15 9.20
C LEU A 135 -14.74 1.90 9.55
N VAL A 136 -14.07 1.29 8.57
CA VAL A 136 -13.16 0.15 8.82
C VAL A 136 -12.05 0.53 9.79
N SER A 137 -11.44 1.71 9.60
CA SER A 137 -10.40 2.21 10.50
C SER A 137 -10.90 2.43 11.92
N LEU A 138 -12.12 2.98 12.07
CA LEU A 138 -12.76 3.20 13.36
C LEU A 138 -13.04 1.87 14.08
N ALA A 139 -13.64 0.91 13.40
CA ALA A 139 -13.93 -0.40 13.96
C ALA A 139 -12.65 -1.15 14.37
N ASN A 140 -11.60 -1.14 13.53
CA ASN A 140 -10.30 -1.75 13.87
C ASN A 140 -9.62 -1.08 15.06
N ARG A 141 -9.77 0.24 15.25
CA ARG A 141 -9.26 0.96 16.43
C ARG A 141 -10.02 0.53 17.69
N ALA A 142 -11.34 0.34 17.57
CA ALA A 142 -12.17 -0.14 18.66
C ALA A 142 -11.78 -1.55 19.10
N ASP A 143 -11.64 -2.48 18.15
CA ASP A 143 -11.22 -3.85 18.41
C ASP A 143 -9.80 -3.90 19.04
N SER A 144 -8.89 -3.05 18.57
CA SER A 144 -7.54 -2.96 19.14
C SER A 144 -7.55 -2.45 20.57
N LEU A 145 -8.39 -1.49 20.92
CA LEU A 145 -8.53 -0.98 22.28
C LEU A 145 -9.17 -2.01 23.21
N GLN A 146 -10.16 -2.75 22.72
CA GLN A 146 -10.77 -3.84 23.50
C GLN A 146 -9.79 -4.98 23.76
N SER A 147 -8.99 -5.37 22.77
CA SER A 147 -8.03 -6.47 22.91
C SER A 147 -6.85 -6.15 23.84
N LEU A 148 -6.53 -4.88 24.03
CA LEU A 148 -5.46 -4.43 24.95
C LEU A 148 -5.91 -4.35 26.41
N ARG A 149 -7.20 -4.45 26.69
CA ARG A 149 -7.75 -4.33 28.04
C ARG A 149 -8.31 -5.66 28.53
N SER A 150 -8.09 -5.95 29.80
CA SER A 150 -8.59 -7.17 30.46
C SER A 150 -10.09 -7.15 30.70
N GLN A 151 -10.74 -5.99 30.63
CA GLN A 151 -12.19 -5.83 30.79
C GLN A 151 -12.82 -5.28 29.48
N SER A 152 -13.94 -5.85 29.08
CA SER A 152 -14.73 -5.36 27.96
C SER A 152 -15.29 -3.99 28.28
N LEU A 153 -14.99 -2.99 27.44
CA LEU A 153 -15.52 -1.65 27.55
C LEU A 153 -16.96 -1.60 27.01
N ASN A 154 -17.81 -0.83 27.67
CA ASN A 154 -19.12 -0.45 27.14
C ASN A 154 -18.92 0.43 25.89
N PRO A 155 -19.82 0.38 24.87
CA PRO A 155 -19.74 1.20 23.65
C PRO A 155 -19.58 2.69 23.93
N GLU A 156 -20.19 3.24 24.95
CA GLU A 156 -20.05 4.64 25.35
C GLU A 156 -18.62 4.97 25.80
N GLN A 157 -18.04 4.14 26.69
CA GLN A 157 -16.67 4.29 27.16
C GLN A 157 -15.64 4.13 26.04
N LEU A 158 -15.96 3.26 25.06
CA LEU A 158 -15.10 3.03 23.91
C LEU A 158 -15.14 4.22 22.94
N ALA A 159 -16.32 4.80 22.75
CA ALA A 159 -16.52 6.00 21.94
C ALA A 159 -15.79 7.21 22.54
N ASP A 160 -15.91 7.42 23.83
CA ASP A 160 -15.19 8.47 24.57
C ASP A 160 -13.68 8.32 24.46
N ALA A 161 -13.17 7.09 24.61
CA ALA A 161 -11.75 6.81 24.48
C ALA A 161 -11.19 7.03 23.07
N LEU A 162 -12.06 6.94 22.04
CA LEU A 162 -11.72 7.17 20.63
C LEU A 162 -11.99 8.60 20.16
N GLY A 163 -12.69 9.42 20.97
CA GLY A 163 -13.12 10.77 20.61
C GLY A 163 -14.17 10.79 19.51
N GLU A 164 -15.05 9.78 19.47
CA GLU A 164 -16.08 9.59 18.45
C GLU A 164 -17.47 9.51 19.11
N SER A 165 -18.54 9.73 18.34
CA SER A 165 -19.89 9.53 18.87
C SER A 165 -20.21 8.03 19.03
N PRO A 166 -20.95 7.63 20.09
CA PRO A 166 -21.34 6.23 20.31
C PRO A 166 -22.15 5.66 19.13
N GLU A 167 -23.02 6.45 18.52
CA GLU A 167 -23.83 6.05 17.36
C GLU A 167 -22.95 5.71 16.15
N ARG A 168 -21.94 6.54 15.85
CA ARG A 168 -21.00 6.31 14.75
C ARG A 168 -20.15 5.09 14.97
N LEU A 169 -19.71 4.86 16.21
CA LEU A 169 -18.94 3.69 16.59
C LEU A 169 -19.77 2.40 16.42
N LEU A 170 -20.97 2.38 16.97
CA LEU A 170 -21.89 1.22 16.84
C LEU A 170 -22.22 0.95 15.38
N TYR A 171 -22.44 1.97 14.57
CA TYR A 171 -22.67 1.85 13.14
C TYR A 171 -21.46 1.23 12.42
N ALA A 172 -20.24 1.69 12.72
CA ALA A 172 -19.02 1.14 12.12
C ALA A 172 -18.81 -0.34 12.47
N MET A 173 -19.01 -0.72 13.74
CA MET A 173 -18.91 -2.11 14.20
C MET A 173 -20.00 -3.00 13.57
N ALA A 174 -21.23 -2.52 13.49
CA ALA A 174 -22.35 -3.26 12.89
C ALA A 174 -22.14 -3.50 11.39
N ILE A 175 -21.64 -2.51 10.64
CA ILE A 175 -21.34 -2.68 9.21
C ILE A 175 -20.20 -3.67 9.02
N GLN A 176 -19.13 -3.60 9.79
CA GLN A 176 -18.01 -4.53 9.72
C GLN A 176 -18.47 -5.97 9.96
N HIS A 177 -19.32 -6.20 10.95
CA HIS A 177 -19.86 -7.52 11.23
C HIS A 177 -20.77 -8.02 10.10
N ARG A 178 -21.64 -7.17 9.55
CA ARG A 178 -22.58 -7.52 8.48
C ARG A 178 -21.93 -7.70 7.11
N SER A 179 -20.71 -7.18 6.92
CA SER A 179 -19.98 -7.33 5.65
C SER A 179 -19.32 -8.70 5.47
N ASN A 180 -19.28 -9.51 6.52
CA ASN A 180 -18.78 -10.87 6.44
C ASN A 180 -19.87 -11.73 5.74
N THR A 181 -19.61 -11.99 4.45
CA THR A 181 -20.51 -12.84 3.64
C THR A 181 -20.17 -14.31 3.87
N VAL A 182 -21.19 -15.13 4.01
CA VAL A 182 -21.09 -16.59 4.11
C VAL A 182 -21.57 -17.20 2.81
N SER A 183 -20.97 -18.30 2.37
CA SER A 183 -21.45 -19.01 1.17
C SER A 183 -22.84 -19.56 1.41
N LEU A 184 -23.76 -19.41 0.44
CA LEU A 184 -25.10 -20.00 0.49
C LEU A 184 -25.04 -21.53 0.39
N ASP A 185 -23.96 -22.09 -0.18
CA ASP A 185 -23.75 -23.54 -0.33
C ASP A 185 -23.04 -24.15 0.88
N GLN A 186 -22.75 -23.36 1.92
CA GLN A 186 -22.17 -23.88 3.15
C GLN A 186 -23.22 -24.70 3.89
N GLN A 187 -23.00 -26.03 4.00
CA GLN A 187 -23.81 -26.88 4.87
C GLN A 187 -23.55 -26.48 6.33
N LEU A 188 -24.59 -26.11 7.04
CA LEU A 188 -24.56 -25.79 8.46
C LEU A 188 -24.46 -27.07 9.30
#